data_cdb33d8bc275382d988cf10879d744e7
#
_entry.id   cdb33d8bc275382d988cf10879d744e7
#
_cell.length_a   1.000
_cell.length_b   1.000
_cell.length_c   1.000
_cell.angle_alpha   90.00
_cell.angle_beta   90.00
_cell.angle_gamma   90.00
#
_symmetry.space_group_name_H-M   'P 1'
#
loop_
_entity.id
_entity.type
_entity.pdbx_description
1 polymer ?
#
loop_
_entity_poly.entity_id
_entity_poly.type
_entity_poly.pdbx_seq_one_letter_code
_entity_poly.pdbx_strand_id
1 'polypeptide(L)'
;MKKRACLLAFILIVFGLALPAAAQLLPEDVAERAKWEEFLTAAEIVGQEQLKGEGAVTNPWKLTLAKDGLQKFGLWKNIDISTGRYPDSWKWEIAAYRVDKLLDLNMVPATVERRFRGDRGSIQIWAEAEMTLKTKVEKKIKTPSYKVFFWNRALFLQRFFDNLIGNEDRHQNNYLITADWRLILIDHSRSFRTSKKFTKELLYTEKHPEGPMEMKELPRVLVDKLKALTPEGVKAAVGEYLTDDEIKAMFLRRDLMLLEIDKLIKKYGEENVLY
;
A
#
# COMPACT_ATOMS: atom_id res chain seq x y z
N MET A 1 5.62 -39.10 60.98
CA MET A 1 4.99 -37.91 60.36
C MET A 1 5.77 -37.55 59.07
N LYS A 2 5.24 -37.95 57.91
CA LYS A 2 5.87 -37.68 56.62
C LYS A 2 5.16 -36.47 55.98
N LYS A 3 5.85 -35.34 55.87
CA LYS A 3 5.38 -34.13 55.14
C LYS A 3 5.47 -34.37 53.63
N ARG A 4 4.33 -34.41 52.97
CA ARG A 4 4.25 -34.39 51.49
C ARG A 4 4.33 -32.94 51.03
N ALA A 5 5.40 -32.57 50.31
CA ALA A 5 5.51 -31.31 49.61
C ALA A 5 4.77 -31.42 48.25
N CYS A 6 3.70 -30.66 48.10
CA CYS A 6 3.05 -30.47 46.77
C CYS A 6 3.84 -29.48 45.95
N LEU A 7 4.43 -29.97 44.87
CA LEU A 7 5.10 -29.13 43.85
C LEU A 7 4.03 -28.66 42.86
N LEU A 8 3.61 -27.41 42.96
CA LEU A 8 2.76 -26.74 41.95
C LEU A 8 3.64 -26.32 40.77
N ALA A 9 3.54 -27.06 39.68
CA ALA A 9 4.15 -26.65 38.42
C ALA A 9 3.29 -25.53 37.78
N PHE A 10 3.82 -24.32 37.76
CA PHE A 10 3.27 -23.19 36.99
C PHE A 10 3.63 -23.42 35.53
N ILE A 11 2.67 -23.82 34.72
CA ILE A 11 2.82 -23.83 33.23
C ILE A 11 2.59 -22.39 32.76
N LEU A 12 3.67 -21.68 32.48
CA LEU A 12 3.64 -20.43 31.77
C LEU A 12 3.29 -20.71 30.29
N ILE A 13 2.01 -20.52 29.94
CA ILE A 13 1.60 -20.49 28.53
C ILE A 13 2.05 -19.14 27.97
N VAL A 14 3.21 -19.13 27.33
CA VAL A 14 3.63 -18.01 26.50
C VAL A 14 2.77 -18.04 25.24
N PHE A 15 1.69 -17.27 25.21
CA PHE A 15 1.04 -16.91 23.98
C PHE A 15 2.03 -16.07 23.17
N GLY A 16 2.79 -16.71 22.31
CA GLY A 16 3.52 -16.04 21.27
C GLY A 16 2.52 -15.35 20.34
N LEU A 17 2.31 -14.05 20.53
CA LEU A 17 1.69 -13.20 19.52
C LEU A 17 2.64 -13.27 18.31
N ALA A 18 2.32 -14.16 17.38
CA ALA A 18 2.89 -14.12 16.05
C ALA A 18 2.45 -12.78 15.43
N LEU A 19 3.28 -11.75 15.56
CA LEU A 19 3.10 -10.50 14.83
C LEU A 19 3.03 -10.89 13.35
N PRO A 20 2.01 -10.44 12.61
CA PRO A 20 1.95 -10.69 11.18
C PRO A 20 3.19 -10.10 10.53
N ALA A 21 4.09 -10.96 10.07
CA ALA A 21 5.39 -10.60 9.49
C ALA A 21 5.29 -9.78 8.19
N ALA A 22 4.08 -9.39 7.82
CA ALA A 22 3.75 -8.73 6.56
C ALA A 22 3.27 -7.28 6.70
N ALA A 23 2.96 -6.80 7.91
CA ALA A 23 2.44 -5.44 8.08
C ALA A 23 3.56 -4.41 7.91
N GLN A 24 3.44 -3.54 6.91
CA GLN A 24 4.35 -2.42 6.71
C GLN A 24 3.97 -1.21 7.58
N LEU A 25 2.70 -1.08 7.94
CA LEU A 25 2.24 -0.20 9.02
C LEU A 25 2.22 -1.00 10.32
N LEU A 26 2.44 -0.33 11.44
CA LEU A 26 2.32 -0.97 12.76
C LEU A 26 0.87 -1.39 13.02
N PRO A 27 0.63 -2.44 13.84
CA PRO A 27 -0.73 -2.85 14.21
C PRO A 27 -1.57 -1.70 14.79
N GLU A 28 -0.96 -0.81 15.56
CA GLU A 28 -1.57 0.39 16.10
C GLU A 28 -1.96 1.39 15.01
N ASP A 29 -1.15 1.58 13.97
CA ASP A 29 -1.50 2.43 12.82
C ASP A 29 -2.72 1.86 12.07
N VAL A 30 -2.79 0.53 11.95
CA VAL A 30 -3.94 -0.17 11.35
C VAL A 30 -5.20 -0.01 12.19
N ALA A 31 -5.09 -0.15 13.52
CA ALA A 31 -6.20 0.03 14.45
C ALA A 31 -6.73 1.48 14.43
N GLU A 32 -5.87 2.45 14.17
CA GLU A 32 -6.25 3.86 14.09
C GLU A 32 -6.81 4.29 12.72
N ARG A 33 -6.88 3.41 11.72
CA ARG A 33 -7.33 3.78 10.36
C ARG A 33 -8.69 4.49 10.35
N ALA A 34 -9.67 3.98 11.06
CA ALA A 34 -11.00 4.60 11.15
C ALA A 34 -10.94 6.02 11.75
N LYS A 35 -10.10 6.22 12.75
CA LYS A 35 -9.84 7.53 13.36
C LYS A 35 -9.23 8.50 12.34
N TRP A 36 -8.24 8.05 11.56
CA TRP A 36 -7.61 8.89 10.52
C TRP A 36 -8.55 9.16 9.34
N GLU A 37 -9.39 8.21 8.93
CA GLU A 37 -10.43 8.42 7.93
C GLU A 37 -11.43 9.50 8.40
N GLU A 38 -11.90 9.43 9.65
CA GLU A 38 -12.77 10.43 10.26
C GLU A 38 -12.07 11.79 10.37
N PHE A 39 -10.84 11.82 10.89
CA PHE A 39 -10.06 13.05 11.02
C PHE A 39 -9.89 13.75 9.67
N LEU A 40 -9.47 13.03 8.63
CA LEU A 40 -9.30 13.58 7.29
C LEU A 40 -10.60 14.14 6.71
N THR A 41 -11.73 13.53 7.05
CA THR A 41 -13.05 13.96 6.57
C THR A 41 -13.57 15.18 7.32
N ALA A 42 -13.43 15.22 8.65
CA ALA A 42 -14.13 16.14 9.54
C ALA A 42 -13.28 17.28 10.13
N ALA A 43 -11.92 17.13 10.17
CA ALA A 43 -11.05 18.17 10.76
C ALA A 43 -11.14 19.51 10.00
N GLU A 44 -11.06 20.62 10.72
CA GLU A 44 -11.03 21.96 10.12
C GLU A 44 -9.73 22.16 9.32
N ILE A 45 -9.83 22.84 8.16
CA ILE A 45 -8.65 23.26 7.39
C ILE A 45 -8.20 24.61 7.92
N VAL A 46 -7.12 24.59 8.71
CA VAL A 46 -6.57 25.81 9.36
C VAL A 46 -5.37 26.39 8.60
N GLY A 47 -4.85 25.69 7.60
CA GLY A 47 -3.76 26.16 6.74
C GLY A 47 -3.72 25.41 5.41
N GLN A 48 -3.13 26.05 4.40
CA GLN A 48 -3.03 25.49 3.06
C GLN A 48 -1.77 25.99 2.36
N GLU A 49 -1.08 25.11 1.67
CA GLU A 49 0.11 25.36 0.87
C GLU A 49 0.02 24.61 -0.44
N GLN A 50 0.14 25.28 -1.59
CA GLN A 50 0.20 24.61 -2.86
C GLN A 50 1.63 24.15 -3.15
N LEU A 51 1.82 22.84 -3.29
CA LEU A 51 3.12 22.27 -3.63
C LEU A 51 3.40 22.51 -5.12
N LYS A 52 4.48 23.24 -5.40
CA LYS A 52 4.97 23.56 -6.75
C LYS A 52 6.41 23.10 -6.86
N GLY A 53 6.81 22.57 -8.02
CA GLY A 53 8.20 22.17 -8.25
C GLY A 53 8.34 20.96 -9.18
N GLU A 54 9.57 20.55 -9.44
CA GLU A 54 9.92 19.50 -10.43
C GLU A 54 9.28 18.12 -10.15
N GLY A 55 8.75 17.87 -8.97
CA GLY A 55 8.07 16.63 -8.64
C GLY A 55 6.55 16.75 -8.50
N ALA A 56 5.96 17.95 -8.66
CA ALA A 56 4.54 18.20 -8.42
C ALA A 56 3.81 18.55 -9.73
N VAL A 57 3.74 17.59 -10.66
CA VAL A 57 3.10 17.78 -11.98
C VAL A 57 1.64 18.22 -11.85
N THR A 58 0.95 17.79 -10.80
CA THR A 58 -0.47 18.06 -10.55
C THR A 58 -0.74 19.19 -9.56
N ASN A 59 0.32 19.89 -9.07
CA ASN A 59 0.24 20.96 -8.09
C ASN A 59 -0.71 20.66 -6.90
N PRO A 60 -0.49 19.57 -6.15
CA PRO A 60 -1.35 19.18 -5.05
C PRO A 60 -1.27 20.20 -3.89
N TRP A 61 -2.26 20.14 -2.99
CA TRP A 61 -2.30 21.01 -1.83
C TRP A 61 -1.90 20.25 -0.56
N LYS A 62 -0.96 20.79 0.18
CA LYS A 62 -0.69 20.41 1.57
C LYS A 62 -1.62 21.20 2.47
N LEU A 63 -2.55 20.50 3.12
CA LEU A 63 -3.52 21.11 4.03
C LEU A 63 -3.10 20.85 5.46
N THR A 64 -3.17 21.91 6.30
CA THR A 64 -3.06 21.77 7.75
C THR A 64 -4.46 21.57 8.31
N LEU A 65 -4.66 20.44 8.98
CA LEU A 65 -5.95 19.99 9.51
C LEU A 65 -5.90 20.02 11.04
N ALA A 66 -6.96 20.52 11.68
CA ALA A 66 -7.08 20.56 13.14
C ALA A 66 -8.44 20.03 13.60
N LYS A 67 -8.44 19.18 14.64
CA LYS A 67 -9.65 18.66 15.31
C LYS A 67 -9.29 18.22 16.72
N ASP A 68 -10.08 18.62 17.71
CA ASP A 68 -9.97 18.20 19.12
C ASP A 68 -8.55 18.36 19.72
N GLY A 69 -7.88 19.48 19.40
CA GLY A 69 -6.51 19.77 19.84
C GLY A 69 -5.40 19.02 19.09
N LEU A 70 -5.76 18.13 18.16
CA LEU A 70 -4.81 17.45 17.28
C LEU A 70 -4.64 18.23 15.98
N GLN A 71 -3.39 18.42 15.55
CA GLN A 71 -3.05 19.01 14.27
C GLN A 71 -2.20 18.04 13.43
N LYS A 72 -2.61 17.81 12.17
CA LYS A 72 -1.88 16.98 11.22
C LYS A 72 -1.94 17.59 9.82
N PHE A 73 -1.10 17.09 8.92
CA PHE A 73 -1.14 17.47 7.51
C PHE A 73 -1.83 16.41 6.67
N GLY A 74 -2.47 16.86 5.58
CA GLY A 74 -3.01 16.01 4.54
C GLY A 74 -2.60 16.52 3.16
N LEU A 75 -2.37 15.59 2.22
CA LEU A 75 -2.13 15.91 0.82
C LEU A 75 -3.43 15.80 0.05
N TRP A 76 -3.91 16.91 -0.51
CA TRP A 76 -5.14 16.96 -1.30
C TRP A 76 -4.86 17.08 -2.79
N LYS A 77 -5.57 16.27 -3.60
CA LYS A 77 -5.49 16.21 -5.08
C LYS A 77 -6.90 16.17 -5.67
N ASN A 78 -7.11 16.87 -6.80
CA ASN A 78 -8.40 16.87 -7.52
C ASN A 78 -8.27 16.64 -9.03
N ILE A 79 -7.09 16.23 -9.52
CA ILE A 79 -6.93 15.91 -10.94
C ILE A 79 -7.79 14.70 -11.29
N ASP A 80 -8.54 14.78 -12.39
CA ASP A 80 -9.39 13.69 -12.89
C ASP A 80 -9.39 13.68 -14.43
N ILE A 81 -8.30 13.12 -14.99
CA ILE A 81 -8.11 12.93 -16.42
C ILE A 81 -8.19 11.43 -16.69
N SER A 82 -9.38 10.94 -17.04
CA SER A 82 -9.62 9.51 -17.26
C SER A 82 -9.22 9.01 -18.65
N THR A 83 -8.95 9.91 -19.59
CA THR A 83 -8.66 9.59 -21.00
C THR A 83 -7.35 10.21 -21.46
N GLY A 84 -6.76 9.67 -22.54
CA GLY A 84 -5.53 10.17 -23.13
C GLY A 84 -4.33 9.29 -22.82
N ARG A 85 -3.12 9.82 -23.16
CA ARG A 85 -1.86 9.07 -23.06
C ARG A 85 -1.45 8.83 -21.61
N TYR A 86 -1.77 9.76 -20.73
CA TYR A 86 -1.38 9.75 -19.31
C TYR A 86 -2.60 10.05 -18.42
N PRO A 87 -3.55 9.10 -18.29
CA PRO A 87 -4.67 9.29 -17.39
C PRO A 87 -4.16 9.39 -15.94
N ASP A 88 -4.81 10.27 -15.18
CA ASP A 88 -4.43 10.62 -13.81
C ASP A 88 -5.70 10.98 -13.04
N SER A 89 -6.03 10.29 -11.94
CA SER A 89 -7.28 10.50 -11.22
C SER A 89 -7.10 10.42 -9.71
N TRP A 90 -7.64 11.42 -9.01
CA TRP A 90 -7.72 11.43 -7.55
C TRP A 90 -8.57 10.27 -6.99
N LYS A 91 -9.49 9.73 -7.78
CA LYS A 91 -10.32 8.58 -7.40
C LYS A 91 -9.48 7.33 -7.20
N TRP A 92 -8.45 7.16 -8.00
CA TRP A 92 -7.55 6.01 -7.91
C TRP A 92 -6.66 6.03 -6.66
N GLU A 93 -6.40 7.19 -6.07
CA GLU A 93 -5.76 7.28 -4.76
C GLU A 93 -6.62 6.64 -3.66
N ILE A 94 -7.93 6.93 -3.66
CA ILE A 94 -8.88 6.36 -2.70
C ILE A 94 -9.08 4.87 -2.97
N ALA A 95 -9.22 4.49 -4.24
CA ALA A 95 -9.38 3.08 -4.62
C ALA A 95 -8.17 2.25 -4.22
N ALA A 96 -6.93 2.75 -4.43
CA ALA A 96 -5.70 2.07 -4.02
C ALA A 96 -5.66 1.85 -2.50
N TYR A 97 -5.97 2.88 -1.71
CA TYR A 97 -6.07 2.74 -0.24
C TYR A 97 -7.11 1.69 0.17
N ARG A 98 -8.28 1.67 -0.47
CA ARG A 98 -9.34 0.70 -0.14
C ARG A 98 -8.98 -0.73 -0.54
N VAL A 99 -8.27 -0.92 -1.65
CA VAL A 99 -7.73 -2.24 -2.05
C VAL A 99 -6.61 -2.69 -1.10
N ASP A 100 -5.71 -1.78 -0.70
CA ASP A 100 -4.70 -2.05 0.33
C ASP A 100 -5.36 -2.52 1.64
N LYS A 101 -6.40 -1.80 2.09
CA LYS A 101 -7.17 -2.13 3.29
C LYS A 101 -7.88 -3.49 3.16
N LEU A 102 -8.45 -3.81 2.00
CA LEU A 102 -9.14 -5.08 1.73
C LEU A 102 -8.18 -6.27 1.81
N LEU A 103 -6.92 -6.08 1.40
CA LEU A 103 -5.87 -7.09 1.43
C LEU A 103 -5.07 -7.13 2.74
N ASP A 104 -5.26 -6.16 3.64
CA ASP A 104 -4.43 -5.92 4.83
C ASP A 104 -2.93 -5.81 4.52
N LEU A 105 -2.58 -5.19 3.40
CA LEU A 105 -1.18 -4.95 3.03
C LEU A 105 -0.52 -3.90 3.94
N ASN A 106 -1.28 -2.89 4.32
CA ASN A 106 -0.87 -1.83 5.23
C ASN A 106 0.34 -1.02 4.74
N MET A 107 0.35 -0.71 3.44
CA MET A 107 1.41 0.07 2.80
C MET A 107 0.93 1.46 2.35
N VAL A 108 -0.39 1.65 2.15
CA VAL A 108 -0.96 2.92 1.68
C VAL A 108 -1.56 3.69 2.86
N PRO A 109 -1.17 4.96 3.08
CA PRO A 109 -1.73 5.79 4.15
C PRO A 109 -3.24 6.03 3.96
N ALA A 110 -3.95 6.30 5.06
CA ALA A 110 -5.37 6.60 5.03
C ALA A 110 -5.68 7.72 4.02
N THR A 111 -6.60 7.41 3.10
CA THR A 111 -6.97 8.29 1.98
C THR A 111 -8.48 8.27 1.82
N VAL A 112 -9.11 9.44 1.87
CA VAL A 112 -10.57 9.61 1.77
C VAL A 112 -10.92 10.69 0.77
N GLU A 113 -12.20 10.78 0.40
CA GLU A 113 -12.70 11.92 -0.34
C GLU A 113 -12.88 13.13 0.57
N ARG A 114 -12.51 14.30 0.06
CA ARG A 114 -12.78 15.57 0.72
C ARG A 114 -13.02 16.68 -0.28
N ARG A 115 -14.01 17.56 0.03
CA ARG A 115 -14.18 18.81 -0.68
C ARG A 115 -13.21 19.86 -0.15
N PHE A 116 -12.56 20.57 -1.08
CA PHE A 116 -11.73 21.71 -0.79
C PHE A 116 -11.89 22.75 -1.90
N ARG A 117 -12.12 24.03 -1.53
CA ARG A 117 -12.38 25.13 -2.47
C ARG A 117 -13.56 24.87 -3.45
N GLY A 118 -14.56 24.09 -3.04
CA GLY A 118 -15.70 23.74 -3.86
C GLY A 118 -15.54 22.44 -4.65
N ASP A 119 -14.32 21.98 -4.92
CA ASP A 119 -14.02 20.78 -5.70
C ASP A 119 -14.00 19.51 -4.85
N ARG A 120 -14.38 18.38 -5.45
CA ARG A 120 -14.14 17.05 -4.89
C ARG A 120 -12.70 16.65 -5.17
N GLY A 121 -12.08 15.91 -4.24
CA GLY A 121 -10.73 15.38 -4.41
C GLY A 121 -10.41 14.32 -3.36
N SER A 122 -9.27 13.67 -3.50
CA SER A 122 -8.70 12.82 -2.47
C SER A 122 -7.91 13.63 -1.47
N ILE A 123 -7.98 13.25 -0.20
CA ILE A 123 -7.04 13.71 0.84
C ILE A 123 -6.40 12.50 1.49
N GLN A 124 -5.07 12.45 1.49
CA GLN A 124 -4.27 11.40 2.12
C GLN A 124 -3.58 11.98 3.35
N ILE A 125 -3.57 11.24 4.47
CA ILE A 125 -2.80 11.65 5.65
C ILE A 125 -1.31 11.77 5.26
N TRP A 126 -0.68 12.86 5.69
CA TRP A 126 0.75 13.06 5.45
C TRP A 126 1.55 12.03 6.25
N ALA A 127 2.20 11.11 5.54
CA ALA A 127 3.01 10.09 6.16
C ALA A 127 4.34 10.67 6.65
N GLU A 128 4.69 10.37 7.89
CA GLU A 128 6.00 10.71 8.44
C GLU A 128 7.06 9.73 7.89
N ALA A 129 8.09 10.27 7.27
CA ALA A 129 9.17 9.48 6.68
C ALA A 129 10.50 10.19 6.83
N GLU A 130 11.57 9.41 6.97
CA GLU A 130 12.94 9.91 7.01
C GLU A 130 13.43 10.33 5.62
N MET A 131 13.04 9.55 4.59
CA MET A 131 13.52 9.77 3.23
C MET A 131 12.63 9.11 2.18
N THR A 132 12.82 9.51 0.93
CA THR A 132 12.33 8.76 -0.23
C THR A 132 13.36 7.71 -0.67
N LEU A 133 12.95 6.74 -1.49
CA LEU A 133 13.88 5.81 -2.12
C LEU A 133 14.88 6.56 -3.03
N LYS A 134 14.46 7.64 -3.70
CA LYS A 134 15.35 8.50 -4.48
C LYS A 134 16.48 9.05 -3.60
N THR A 135 16.14 9.66 -2.47
CA THR A 135 17.13 10.17 -1.50
C THR A 135 18.07 9.08 -1.00
N LYS A 136 17.53 7.87 -0.70
CA LYS A 136 18.34 6.71 -0.30
C LYS A 136 19.40 6.34 -1.34
N VAL A 137 18.98 6.31 -2.63
CA VAL A 137 19.86 5.95 -3.76
C VAL A 137 20.90 7.05 -4.00
N GLU A 138 20.48 8.31 -4.12
CA GLU A 138 21.37 9.45 -4.38
C GLU A 138 22.43 9.62 -3.29
N LYS A 139 22.02 9.48 -2.02
CA LYS A 139 22.93 9.59 -0.86
C LYS A 139 23.67 8.27 -0.54
N LYS A 140 23.43 7.20 -1.32
CA LYS A 140 24.04 5.87 -1.13
C LYS A 140 23.83 5.32 0.29
N ILE A 141 22.67 5.58 0.90
CA ILE A 141 22.33 5.12 2.24
C ILE A 141 22.11 3.61 2.21
N LYS A 142 22.91 2.86 2.96
CA LYS A 142 22.80 1.40 3.03
C LYS A 142 21.64 0.99 3.95
N THR A 143 20.89 -0.03 3.55
CA THR A 143 19.95 -0.69 4.45
C THR A 143 20.72 -1.39 5.57
N PRO A 144 20.41 -1.18 6.86
CA PRO A 144 21.05 -1.88 7.96
C PRO A 144 20.94 -3.40 7.78
N SER A 145 22.01 -4.14 8.08
CA SER A 145 22.07 -5.59 7.82
C SER A 145 20.90 -6.36 8.43
N TYR A 146 20.48 -6.00 9.65
CA TYR A 146 19.34 -6.61 10.35
C TYR A 146 17.98 -6.25 9.76
N LYS A 147 17.89 -5.27 8.84
CA LYS A 147 16.65 -4.85 8.13
C LYS A 147 16.59 -5.37 6.69
N VAL A 148 17.69 -5.89 6.11
CA VAL A 148 17.73 -6.29 4.68
C VAL A 148 16.63 -7.32 4.34
N PHE A 149 16.42 -8.29 5.20
CA PHE A 149 15.39 -9.30 4.99
C PHE A 149 13.97 -8.69 4.91
N PHE A 150 13.61 -7.84 5.85
CA PHE A 150 12.31 -7.17 5.88
C PHE A 150 12.16 -6.18 4.72
N TRP A 151 13.24 -5.48 4.37
CA TRP A 151 13.28 -4.56 3.24
C TRP A 151 12.98 -5.27 1.92
N ASN A 152 13.60 -6.43 1.67
CA ASN A 152 13.34 -7.20 0.47
C ASN A 152 11.89 -7.68 0.39
N ARG A 153 11.33 -8.16 1.50
CA ARG A 153 9.91 -8.54 1.58
C ARG A 153 8.98 -7.37 1.31
N ALA A 154 9.29 -6.18 1.83
CA ALA A 154 8.52 -4.97 1.54
C ALA A 154 8.50 -4.64 0.03
N LEU A 155 9.63 -4.81 -0.66
CA LEU A 155 9.71 -4.63 -2.12
C LEU A 155 8.91 -5.69 -2.87
N PHE A 156 8.86 -6.95 -2.41
CA PHE A 156 8.00 -7.97 -3.03
C PHE A 156 6.52 -7.66 -2.85
N LEU A 157 6.11 -7.15 -1.67
CA LEU A 157 4.74 -6.70 -1.42
C LEU A 157 4.36 -5.49 -2.29
N GLN A 158 5.30 -4.53 -2.48
CA GLN A 158 5.09 -3.43 -3.40
C GLN A 158 4.84 -3.93 -4.84
N ARG A 159 5.68 -4.85 -5.35
CA ARG A 159 5.51 -5.43 -6.69
C ARG A 159 4.17 -6.18 -6.83
N PHE A 160 3.79 -6.92 -5.80
CA PHE A 160 2.49 -7.57 -5.72
C PHE A 160 1.36 -6.54 -5.84
N PHE A 161 1.41 -5.48 -5.05
CA PHE A 161 0.37 -4.46 -5.04
C PHE A 161 0.28 -3.69 -6.36
N ASP A 162 1.39 -3.19 -6.87
CA ASP A 162 1.42 -2.43 -8.12
C ASP A 162 1.06 -3.30 -9.34
N ASN A 163 1.38 -4.61 -9.35
CA ASN A 163 0.87 -5.55 -10.35
C ASN A 163 -0.66 -5.63 -10.30
N LEU A 164 -1.25 -5.77 -9.10
CA LEU A 164 -2.71 -5.92 -8.95
C LEU A 164 -3.46 -4.66 -9.39
N ILE A 165 -3.05 -3.48 -8.90
CA ILE A 165 -3.71 -2.23 -9.25
C ILE A 165 -3.27 -1.65 -10.60
N GLY A 166 -2.24 -2.23 -11.25
CA GLY A 166 -1.70 -1.76 -12.54
C GLY A 166 -1.12 -0.35 -12.45
N ASN A 167 -0.32 -0.07 -11.43
CA ASN A 167 0.34 1.22 -11.22
C ASN A 167 1.65 1.29 -12.02
N GLU A 168 1.63 2.00 -13.16
CA GLU A 168 2.81 2.15 -14.02
C GLU A 168 3.77 3.28 -13.60
N ASP A 169 3.38 4.13 -12.65
CA ASP A 169 4.12 5.33 -12.28
C ASP A 169 4.85 5.20 -10.92
N ARG A 170 5.28 3.99 -10.56
CA ARG A 170 6.02 3.74 -9.33
C ARG A 170 7.48 4.16 -9.46
N HIS A 171 7.74 5.47 -9.48
CA HIS A 171 9.10 6.00 -9.46
C HIS A 171 9.62 6.17 -8.00
N GLN A 172 10.93 6.40 -7.85
CA GLN A 172 11.63 6.39 -6.56
C GLN A 172 11.14 7.42 -5.53
N ASN A 173 10.45 8.50 -5.94
CA ASN A 173 9.85 9.45 -5.01
C ASN A 173 8.54 8.94 -4.39
N ASN A 174 7.91 7.93 -4.99
CA ASN A 174 6.63 7.36 -4.54
C ASN A 174 6.81 6.23 -3.51
N TYR A 175 8.05 6.02 -3.05
CA TYR A 175 8.41 5.18 -1.92
C TYR A 175 8.89 6.06 -0.77
N LEU A 176 8.19 6.04 0.35
CA LEU A 176 8.63 6.68 1.57
C LEU A 176 9.21 5.62 2.52
N ILE A 177 10.33 5.94 3.15
CA ILE A 177 11.05 5.08 4.07
C ILE A 177 10.99 5.71 5.46
N THR A 178 10.43 5.00 6.42
CA THR A 178 10.33 5.45 7.81
C THR A 178 11.67 5.26 8.56
N ALA A 179 11.79 5.87 9.74
CA ALA A 179 12.98 5.73 10.60
C ALA A 179 13.29 4.28 10.97
N ASP A 180 12.27 3.45 11.12
CA ASP A 180 12.39 2.01 11.40
C ASP A 180 12.46 1.12 10.15
N TRP A 181 12.64 1.72 8.97
CA TRP A 181 12.82 1.06 7.67
C TRP A 181 11.57 0.34 7.14
N ARG A 182 10.38 0.81 7.48
CA ARG A 182 9.15 0.39 6.80
C ARG A 182 9.01 1.15 5.48
N LEU A 183 8.31 0.53 4.54
CA LEU A 183 8.03 1.08 3.23
C LEU A 183 6.58 1.54 3.15
N ILE A 184 6.38 2.82 2.85
CA ILE A 184 5.06 3.42 2.61
C ILE A 184 4.95 3.80 1.14
N LEU A 185 3.84 3.45 0.51
CA LEU A 185 3.56 3.73 -0.89
C LEU A 185 2.60 4.91 -1.00
N ILE A 186 2.97 5.87 -1.83
CA ILE A 186 2.15 7.05 -2.12
C ILE A 186 2.00 7.22 -3.64
N ASP A 187 1.14 8.13 -4.04
CA ASP A 187 0.92 8.52 -5.44
C ASP A 187 0.45 7.37 -6.34
N HIS A 188 -0.83 7.04 -6.22
CA HIS A 188 -1.50 5.99 -6.98
C HIS A 188 -2.43 6.55 -8.05
N SER A 189 -2.34 7.84 -8.34
CA SER A 189 -3.24 8.54 -9.25
C SER A 189 -3.18 8.05 -10.71
N ARG A 190 -2.18 7.22 -11.06
CA ARG A 190 -2.01 6.59 -12.38
C ARG A 190 -2.16 5.07 -12.36
N SER A 191 -2.95 4.55 -11.44
CA SER A 191 -3.25 3.12 -11.30
C SER A 191 -4.48 2.69 -12.12
N PHE A 192 -4.92 1.45 -11.94
CA PHE A 192 -6.16 0.86 -12.48
C PHE A 192 -6.29 0.91 -13.99
N ARG A 193 -5.16 0.78 -14.69
CA ARG A 193 -5.08 0.82 -16.15
C ARG A 193 -5.87 -0.34 -16.79
N THR A 194 -6.63 -0.02 -17.85
CA THR A 194 -7.54 -0.96 -18.54
C THR A 194 -7.04 -1.41 -19.91
N SER A 195 -6.01 -0.77 -20.46
CA SER A 195 -5.51 -1.10 -21.79
C SER A 195 -4.91 -2.51 -21.86
N LYS A 196 -4.85 -3.07 -23.09
CA LYS A 196 -4.35 -4.45 -23.32
C LYS A 196 -2.95 -4.69 -22.77
N LYS A 197 -2.08 -3.69 -22.76
CA LYS A 197 -0.74 -3.77 -22.17
C LYS A 197 -0.83 -4.22 -20.69
N PHE A 198 -1.75 -3.64 -19.92
CA PHE A 198 -1.90 -3.88 -18.47
C PHE A 198 -2.83 -5.03 -18.11
N THR A 199 -3.49 -5.64 -19.07
CA THR A 199 -4.41 -6.77 -18.84
C THR A 199 -3.91 -8.09 -19.41
N LYS A 200 -2.82 -8.07 -20.18
CA LYS A 200 -2.17 -9.27 -20.73
C LYS A 200 -0.83 -9.60 -20.10
N GLU A 201 -0.19 -8.61 -19.48
CA GLU A 201 1.14 -8.74 -18.88
C GLU A 201 1.16 -8.05 -17.53
N LEU A 202 1.95 -8.59 -16.59
CA LEU A 202 2.25 -7.98 -15.31
C LEU A 202 3.40 -6.98 -15.48
N LEU A 203 3.40 -5.92 -14.65
CA LEU A 203 4.45 -4.91 -14.64
C LEU A 203 5.77 -5.49 -14.10
N TYR A 204 5.69 -6.22 -13.00
CA TYR A 204 6.84 -6.75 -12.28
C TYR A 204 6.91 -8.27 -12.40
N THR A 205 7.86 -8.74 -13.20
CA THR A 205 8.14 -10.15 -13.44
C THR A 205 9.64 -10.36 -13.68
N GLU A 206 10.04 -11.59 -13.96
CA GLU A 206 11.40 -11.93 -14.43
C GLU A 206 11.82 -11.14 -15.68
N LYS A 207 10.85 -10.72 -16.51
CA LYS A 207 11.08 -10.03 -17.79
C LYS A 207 11.04 -8.50 -17.69
N HIS A 208 11.09 -7.94 -16.48
CA HIS A 208 11.07 -6.49 -16.33
C HIS A 208 12.27 -5.84 -17.05
N PRO A 209 12.08 -4.69 -17.77
CA PRO A 209 13.15 -4.09 -18.59
C PRO A 209 14.43 -3.74 -17.84
N GLU A 210 14.32 -3.40 -16.55
CA GLU A 210 15.46 -3.06 -15.70
C GLU A 210 16.10 -4.27 -14.99
N GLY A 211 15.75 -5.48 -15.42
CA GLY A 211 16.18 -6.75 -14.82
C GLY A 211 15.08 -7.44 -14.03
N PRO A 212 15.30 -8.68 -13.58
CA PRO A 212 14.28 -9.48 -12.91
C PRO A 212 13.69 -8.80 -11.67
N MET A 213 12.39 -8.58 -11.68
CA MET A 213 11.63 -7.96 -10.58
C MET A 213 10.45 -8.85 -10.16
N GLU A 214 10.75 -10.11 -9.84
CA GLU A 214 9.74 -11.08 -9.41
C GLU A 214 9.16 -10.69 -8.04
N MET A 215 7.91 -11.06 -7.75
CA MET A 215 7.26 -10.90 -6.46
C MET A 215 7.45 -12.18 -5.62
N LYS A 216 8.67 -12.41 -5.16
CA LYS A 216 9.03 -13.56 -4.32
C LYS A 216 8.63 -13.34 -2.86
N GLU A 217 8.64 -14.43 -2.07
CA GLU A 217 8.45 -14.41 -0.63
C GLU A 217 7.19 -13.64 -0.19
N LEU A 218 6.03 -14.15 -0.59
CA LEU A 218 4.73 -13.58 -0.24
C LEU A 218 4.14 -14.26 1.00
N PRO A 219 3.42 -13.52 1.87
CA PRO A 219 2.63 -14.14 2.94
C PRO A 219 1.55 -15.04 2.36
N ARG A 220 1.41 -16.28 2.87
CA ARG A 220 0.33 -17.21 2.47
C ARG A 220 -1.04 -16.54 2.61
N VAL A 221 -1.28 -15.90 3.75
CA VAL A 221 -2.54 -15.19 4.02
C VAL A 221 -2.86 -14.14 2.97
N LEU A 222 -1.87 -13.45 2.41
CA LEU A 222 -2.07 -12.47 1.35
C LEU A 222 -2.47 -13.14 0.03
N VAL A 223 -1.82 -14.24 -0.33
CA VAL A 223 -2.16 -15.02 -1.53
C VAL A 223 -3.56 -15.63 -1.40
N ASP A 224 -3.94 -16.10 -0.22
CA ASP A 224 -5.28 -16.61 0.04
C ASP A 224 -6.34 -15.49 -0.06
N LYS A 225 -6.06 -14.30 0.45
CA LYS A 225 -6.91 -13.13 0.25
C LYS A 225 -7.04 -12.76 -1.23
N LEU A 226 -5.93 -12.78 -1.99
CA LEU A 226 -5.96 -12.54 -3.44
C LEU A 226 -6.88 -13.53 -4.16
N LYS A 227 -6.81 -14.84 -3.81
CA LYS A 227 -7.69 -15.89 -4.35
C LYS A 227 -9.16 -15.67 -3.99
N ALA A 228 -9.41 -15.19 -2.76
CA ALA A 228 -10.76 -14.97 -2.22
C ALA A 228 -11.42 -13.67 -2.72
N LEU A 229 -10.70 -12.77 -3.41
CA LEU A 229 -11.29 -11.56 -3.97
C LEU A 229 -12.41 -11.90 -4.95
N THR A 230 -13.52 -11.18 -4.83
CA THR A 230 -14.63 -11.21 -5.81
C THR A 230 -14.88 -9.81 -6.37
N PRO A 231 -15.38 -9.69 -7.62
CA PRO A 231 -15.73 -8.39 -8.20
C PRO A 231 -16.71 -7.60 -7.33
N GLU A 232 -17.70 -8.28 -6.76
CA GLU A 232 -18.72 -7.69 -5.88
C GLU A 232 -18.08 -7.18 -4.57
N GLY A 233 -17.17 -7.95 -3.95
CA GLY A 233 -16.46 -7.57 -2.75
C GLY A 233 -15.57 -6.36 -2.99
N VAL A 234 -14.84 -6.33 -4.11
CA VAL A 234 -14.05 -5.16 -4.51
C VAL A 234 -14.95 -3.96 -4.78
N LYS A 235 -16.06 -4.13 -5.54
CA LYS A 235 -17.00 -3.05 -5.81
C LYS A 235 -17.61 -2.47 -4.53
N ALA A 236 -17.96 -3.31 -3.57
CA ALA A 236 -18.44 -2.87 -2.26
C ALA A 236 -17.40 -2.06 -1.49
N ALA A 237 -16.12 -2.45 -1.57
CA ALA A 237 -15.04 -1.74 -0.90
C ALA A 237 -14.68 -0.41 -1.57
N VAL A 238 -14.52 -0.39 -2.90
CA VAL A 238 -14.07 0.80 -3.64
C VAL A 238 -15.18 1.78 -4.00
N GLY A 239 -16.45 1.31 -4.07
CA GLY A 239 -17.60 2.15 -4.39
C GLY A 239 -17.53 2.77 -5.79
N GLU A 240 -17.80 4.08 -5.87
CA GLU A 240 -17.81 4.84 -7.12
C GLU A 240 -16.40 5.22 -7.65
N TYR A 241 -15.33 4.93 -6.89
CA TYR A 241 -13.97 5.34 -7.27
C TYR A 241 -13.33 4.46 -8.34
N LEU A 242 -13.94 3.29 -8.67
CA LEU A 242 -13.58 2.48 -9.82
C LEU A 242 -14.83 2.17 -10.67
N THR A 243 -14.64 2.21 -11.97
CA THR A 243 -15.59 1.69 -12.95
C THR A 243 -15.56 0.16 -12.99
N ASP A 244 -16.61 -0.45 -13.56
CA ASP A 244 -16.66 -1.90 -13.72
C ASP A 244 -15.56 -2.42 -14.66
N ASP A 245 -15.16 -1.64 -15.67
CA ASP A 245 -14.04 -1.99 -16.56
C ASP A 245 -12.67 -1.98 -15.82
N GLU A 246 -12.46 -1.04 -14.91
CA GLU A 246 -11.25 -1.00 -14.07
C GLU A 246 -11.19 -2.18 -13.09
N ILE A 247 -12.33 -2.53 -12.49
CA ILE A 247 -12.44 -3.72 -11.64
C ILE A 247 -12.17 -4.97 -12.48
N LYS A 248 -12.80 -5.11 -13.65
CA LYS A 248 -12.54 -6.23 -14.57
C LYS A 248 -11.07 -6.34 -14.95
N ALA A 249 -10.42 -5.23 -15.28
CA ALA A 249 -8.98 -5.20 -15.59
C ALA A 249 -8.13 -5.64 -14.39
N MET A 250 -8.49 -5.23 -13.17
CA MET A 250 -7.83 -5.67 -11.94
C MET A 250 -7.94 -7.20 -11.77
N PHE A 251 -9.11 -7.80 -12.06
CA PHE A 251 -9.30 -9.25 -11.99
C PHE A 251 -8.52 -10.01 -13.05
N LEU A 252 -8.36 -9.47 -14.25
CA LEU A 252 -7.46 -10.06 -15.26
C LEU A 252 -6.01 -10.09 -14.76
N ARG A 253 -5.55 -9.00 -14.11
CA ARG A 253 -4.22 -8.97 -13.47
C ARG A 253 -4.11 -9.93 -12.29
N ARG A 254 -5.15 -10.04 -11.45
CA ARG A 254 -5.20 -11.04 -10.37
C ARG A 254 -4.94 -12.45 -10.91
N ASP A 255 -5.60 -12.83 -11.99
CA ASP A 255 -5.48 -14.15 -12.59
C ASP A 255 -4.05 -14.38 -13.14
N LEU A 256 -3.46 -13.37 -13.80
CA LEU A 256 -2.06 -13.41 -14.21
C LEU A 256 -1.09 -13.52 -13.01
N MET A 257 -1.38 -12.84 -11.89
CA MET A 257 -0.57 -12.94 -10.69
C MET A 257 -0.61 -14.33 -10.06
N LEU A 258 -1.77 -14.98 -10.03
CA LEU A 258 -1.89 -16.36 -9.54
C LEU A 258 -1.09 -17.33 -10.41
N LEU A 259 -1.12 -17.18 -11.73
CA LEU A 259 -0.28 -17.96 -12.64
C LEU A 259 1.22 -17.70 -12.43
N GLU A 260 1.61 -16.44 -12.19
CA GLU A 260 3.01 -16.12 -11.91
C GLU A 260 3.47 -16.67 -10.56
N ILE A 261 2.63 -16.62 -9.52
CA ILE A 261 2.92 -17.24 -8.21
C ILE A 261 3.11 -18.75 -8.37
N ASP A 262 2.23 -19.43 -9.10
CA ASP A 262 2.36 -20.87 -9.37
C ASP A 262 3.66 -21.20 -10.14
N LYS A 263 4.07 -20.34 -11.08
CA LYS A 263 5.35 -20.47 -11.78
C LYS A 263 6.54 -20.30 -10.84
N LEU A 264 6.49 -19.32 -9.93
CA LEU A 264 7.54 -19.10 -8.95
C LEU A 264 7.65 -20.28 -7.97
N ILE A 265 6.51 -20.84 -7.53
CA ILE A 265 6.46 -22.02 -6.67
C ILE A 265 7.11 -23.22 -7.39
N LYS A 266 6.80 -23.46 -8.66
CA LYS A 266 7.43 -24.52 -9.46
C LYS A 266 8.94 -24.32 -9.65
N LYS A 267 9.40 -23.07 -9.75
CA LYS A 267 10.80 -22.72 -9.98
C LYS A 267 11.64 -22.78 -8.70
N TYR A 268 11.10 -22.35 -7.57
CA TYR A 268 11.88 -22.12 -6.35
C TYR A 268 11.48 -23.00 -5.16
N GLY A 269 10.35 -23.72 -5.23
CA GLY A 269 9.73 -24.44 -4.12
C GLY A 269 8.75 -23.54 -3.34
N GLU A 270 7.68 -24.15 -2.82
CA GLU A 270 6.62 -23.42 -2.14
C GLU A 270 7.11 -22.71 -0.88
N GLU A 271 7.96 -23.36 -0.10
CA GLU A 271 8.54 -22.84 1.16
C GLU A 271 9.46 -21.61 0.95
N ASN A 272 9.98 -21.43 -0.29
CA ASN A 272 10.81 -20.28 -0.65
C ASN A 272 10.00 -19.14 -1.29
N VAL A 273 8.73 -19.37 -1.60
CA VAL A 273 7.84 -18.36 -2.21
C VAL A 273 6.74 -17.93 -1.24
N LEU A 274 6.23 -18.83 -0.40
CA LEU A 274 5.13 -18.55 0.52
C LEU A 274 5.57 -18.78 1.98
N TYR A 275 5.43 -17.74 2.81
CA TYR A 275 5.74 -17.80 4.25
C TYR A 275 4.50 -17.53 5.12
#